data_18c3f8463e9f9038957f0353029daf10
#
_entry.id   18c3f8463e9f9038957f0353029daf10
#
_cell.length_a   1.000
_cell.length_b   1.000
_cell.length_c   1.000
_cell.angle_alpha   90.00
_cell.angle_beta   90.00
_cell.angle_gamma   90.00
#
_symmetry.space_group_name_H-M   'P 1'
#
loop_
_entity.id
_entity.type
_entity.pdbx_description
1 polymer ?
#
loop_
_entity_poly.entity_id
_entity_poly.type
_entity_poly.pdbx_seq_one_letter_code
_entity_poly.pdbx_strand_id
1 'polypeptide(L)'
;QPLPEPPEAFPVIEIPAITEWEVAPLFDNLPDPKQTESVKPMEQFDQGWGSILYRTTLKEDIEGTLHLDEMHDWAQVFADGQLLGRLDRRQGEFTLPLKSPLKKGTQLDILVEAMGRVNFDKSIHDRKGITEKVEVISDGQATELKGWSVYNLPPFYEFVSNKNYQKGQAVNGPAYYRATFRLDKTGDTFLDMQTWGKGMVWVNGHAMGRFWEIGPQQTLYMPGCWLKEGENEIIILDLKGPAETKVIGLEKPILDMLRTQAPETHRKDGQALKLNAEKPAHKGTFKPGNGWQEVKFTAPVQGRYFCLNATSNYDGNNIASIAEFDVLDANGKPVSRESWKIVYADSEETRSGNRTADKIFDLQESTFWQTVDNTAFPHQVVIDLGKEYNVSGFRMLPRAEKNAPGLIKDYAVYVKKTDFKY
;
A
#
# COMPACT_ATOMS: atom_id res chain seq x y z
N GLN A 1 -49.60 -19.77 2.28
CA GLN A 1 -48.96 -21.06 2.03
C GLN A 1 -48.01 -21.32 3.20
N PRO A 2 -47.92 -22.57 3.73
CA PRO A 2 -46.91 -22.90 4.71
C PRO A 2 -45.51 -22.71 4.10
N LEU A 3 -44.56 -22.24 4.89
CA LEU A 3 -43.15 -22.15 4.47
C LEU A 3 -42.66 -23.59 4.20
N PRO A 4 -41.85 -23.81 3.15
CA PRO A 4 -41.21 -25.09 2.95
C PRO A 4 -40.28 -25.43 4.12
N GLU A 5 -40.17 -26.69 4.45
CA GLU A 5 -39.21 -27.15 5.43
C GLU A 5 -37.75 -26.76 4.97
N PRO A 6 -36.91 -26.30 5.89
CA PRO A 6 -35.52 -26.05 5.52
C PRO A 6 -34.85 -27.36 5.08
N PRO A 7 -33.96 -27.31 4.07
CA PRO A 7 -33.23 -28.51 3.67
C PRO A 7 -32.36 -29.04 4.82
N GLU A 8 -32.09 -30.34 4.82
CA GLU A 8 -31.15 -30.93 5.76
C GLU A 8 -29.76 -30.23 5.64
N ALA A 9 -29.13 -30.00 6.79
CA ALA A 9 -27.80 -29.42 6.82
C ALA A 9 -26.80 -30.36 6.12
N PHE A 10 -25.95 -29.81 5.27
CA PHE A 10 -24.83 -30.55 4.66
C PHE A 10 -23.88 -31.04 5.76
N PRO A 11 -23.32 -32.26 5.69
CA PRO A 11 -22.36 -32.72 6.68
C PRO A 11 -21.11 -31.83 6.69
N VAL A 12 -20.54 -31.61 7.86
CA VAL A 12 -19.25 -30.90 8.03
C VAL A 12 -18.17 -31.95 8.25
N ILE A 13 -17.01 -31.76 7.60
CA ILE A 13 -15.89 -32.70 7.67
C ILE A 13 -14.58 -31.98 7.98
N GLU A 14 -13.65 -32.73 8.60
CA GLU A 14 -12.24 -32.33 8.66
C GLU A 14 -11.50 -32.89 7.45
N ILE A 15 -10.49 -32.16 6.98
CA ILE A 15 -9.51 -32.64 6.00
C ILE A 15 -8.17 -32.77 6.73
N PRO A 16 -7.52 -33.96 6.73
CA PRO A 16 -6.19 -34.15 7.27
C PRO A 16 -5.17 -33.24 6.60
N ALA A 17 -4.06 -32.97 7.28
CA ALA A 17 -3.02 -32.08 6.79
C ALA A 17 -2.52 -32.51 5.39
N ILE A 18 -2.64 -31.58 4.44
CA ILE A 18 -2.07 -31.66 3.10
C ILE A 18 -0.67 -31.05 3.16
N THR A 19 0.37 -31.85 2.98
CA THR A 19 1.78 -31.45 3.16
C THR A 19 2.66 -31.77 1.96
N GLU A 20 2.18 -32.59 1.03
CA GLU A 20 2.93 -32.99 -0.16
C GLU A 20 2.58 -32.07 -1.33
N TRP A 21 3.50 -31.17 -1.68
CA TRP A 21 3.26 -30.13 -2.68
C TRP A 21 4.21 -30.25 -3.86
N GLU A 22 3.68 -29.93 -5.03
CA GLU A 22 4.44 -29.53 -6.20
C GLU A 22 4.46 -28.01 -6.27
N VAL A 23 5.57 -27.42 -6.71
CA VAL A 23 5.78 -25.98 -6.73
C VAL A 23 6.13 -25.51 -8.13
N ALA A 24 5.58 -24.38 -8.55
CA ALA A 24 5.90 -23.68 -9.79
C ALA A 24 6.20 -22.20 -9.48
N PRO A 25 7.49 -21.79 -9.38
CA PRO A 25 7.84 -20.38 -9.15
C PRO A 25 7.21 -19.46 -10.18
N LEU A 26 6.63 -18.32 -9.76
CA LEU A 26 5.87 -17.46 -10.64
C LEU A 26 6.73 -16.91 -11.79
N PHE A 27 7.95 -16.45 -11.50
CA PHE A 27 8.83 -15.85 -12.50
C PHE A 27 9.33 -16.84 -13.57
N ASP A 28 9.32 -18.15 -13.27
CA ASP A 28 9.66 -19.22 -14.23
C ASP A 28 8.45 -19.67 -15.06
N ASN A 29 7.25 -19.15 -14.75
CA ASN A 29 5.98 -19.57 -15.32
C ASN A 29 5.17 -18.40 -15.89
N LEU A 30 5.87 -17.37 -16.37
CA LEU A 30 5.23 -16.19 -16.97
C LEU A 30 4.66 -16.52 -18.36
N PRO A 31 3.52 -15.92 -18.75
CA PRO A 31 3.02 -16.01 -20.12
C PRO A 31 3.84 -15.11 -21.06
N ASP A 32 3.45 -15.02 -22.33
CA ASP A 32 4.04 -14.07 -23.27
C ASP A 32 3.76 -12.62 -22.85
N PRO A 33 4.76 -11.72 -22.89
CA PRO A 33 4.59 -10.34 -22.49
C PRO A 33 3.92 -9.47 -23.56
N LYS A 34 3.18 -8.47 -23.09
CA LYS A 34 2.77 -7.33 -23.91
C LYS A 34 3.76 -6.18 -23.74
N GLN A 35 4.19 -5.53 -24.83
CA GLN A 35 5.17 -4.46 -24.78
C GLN A 35 4.48 -3.09 -24.71
N THR A 36 5.02 -2.19 -23.89
CA THR A 36 4.55 -0.80 -23.78
C THR A 36 5.69 0.13 -23.39
N GLU A 37 5.62 1.38 -23.82
CA GLU A 37 6.65 2.38 -23.44
C GLU A 37 6.48 2.83 -21.99
N SER A 38 5.28 3.18 -21.57
CA SER A 38 4.94 3.54 -20.18
C SER A 38 4.00 2.51 -19.56
N VAL A 39 3.98 2.37 -18.24
CA VAL A 39 3.00 1.54 -17.56
C VAL A 39 1.57 2.02 -17.86
N LYS A 40 0.63 1.11 -17.75
CA LYS A 40 -0.80 1.37 -17.96
C LYS A 40 -1.62 0.49 -17.02
N PRO A 41 -2.88 0.86 -16.71
CA PRO A 41 -3.79 0.02 -15.95
C PRO A 41 -3.95 -1.37 -16.57
N MET A 42 -4.20 -2.39 -15.74
CA MET A 42 -4.34 -3.76 -16.20
C MET A 42 -5.51 -3.94 -17.20
N GLU A 43 -6.54 -3.10 -17.12
CA GLU A 43 -7.67 -3.10 -18.06
C GLU A 43 -7.26 -2.76 -19.49
N GLN A 44 -6.17 -2.03 -19.69
CA GLN A 44 -5.61 -1.76 -21.03
C GLN A 44 -4.82 -2.96 -21.60
N PHE A 45 -4.63 -3.99 -20.78
CA PHE A 45 -4.04 -5.26 -21.19
C PHE A 45 -5.06 -6.41 -21.19
N ASP A 46 -6.38 -6.08 -21.27
CA ASP A 46 -7.50 -7.04 -21.30
C ASP A 46 -7.60 -7.90 -20.04
N GLN A 47 -7.23 -7.34 -18.88
CA GLN A 47 -7.35 -8.02 -17.61
C GLN A 47 -8.06 -7.12 -16.59
N GLY A 48 -9.08 -7.64 -15.90
CA GLY A 48 -9.89 -6.87 -14.96
C GLY A 48 -9.63 -7.18 -13.48
N TRP A 49 -8.89 -8.26 -13.15
CA TRP A 49 -8.61 -8.70 -11.78
C TRP A 49 -7.45 -9.69 -11.74
N GLY A 50 -7.01 -10.09 -10.55
CA GLY A 50 -5.85 -10.96 -10.35
C GLY A 50 -4.57 -10.15 -10.18
N SER A 51 -3.46 -10.65 -10.69
CA SER A 51 -2.16 -9.99 -10.60
C SER A 51 -1.66 -9.61 -11.99
N ILE A 52 -0.79 -8.59 -12.03
CA ILE A 52 -0.10 -8.15 -13.23
C ILE A 52 1.36 -7.87 -12.89
N LEU A 53 2.28 -8.28 -13.76
CA LEU A 53 3.71 -8.03 -13.58
C LEU A 53 4.18 -7.04 -14.63
N TYR A 54 4.80 -5.97 -14.18
CA TYR A 54 5.53 -5.01 -15.00
C TYR A 54 7.02 -5.26 -14.86
N ARG A 55 7.73 -5.52 -15.96
CA ARG A 55 9.17 -5.79 -16.02
C ARG A 55 9.86 -4.79 -16.92
N THR A 56 10.95 -4.20 -16.46
CA THR A 56 11.87 -3.42 -17.30
C THR A 56 13.31 -3.76 -16.99
N THR A 57 14.21 -3.53 -17.94
CA THR A 57 15.65 -3.57 -17.73
C THR A 57 16.17 -2.14 -17.66
N LEU A 58 16.83 -1.79 -16.56
CA LEU A 58 17.33 -0.43 -16.35
C LEU A 58 18.33 -0.02 -17.43
N LYS A 59 18.11 1.14 -18.04
CA LYS A 59 18.97 1.70 -19.12
C LYS A 59 20.16 2.49 -18.58
N GLU A 60 20.08 2.87 -17.29
CA GLU A 60 21.10 3.64 -16.55
C GLU A 60 21.07 3.24 -15.07
N ASP A 61 22.07 3.67 -14.31
CA ASP A 61 22.08 3.51 -12.86
C ASP A 61 20.98 4.38 -12.26
N ILE A 62 20.25 3.87 -11.27
CA ILE A 62 19.23 4.62 -10.54
C ILE A 62 19.49 4.59 -9.04
N GLU A 63 19.25 5.71 -8.37
CA GLU A 63 19.31 5.85 -6.91
C GLU A 63 18.21 6.81 -6.42
N GLY A 64 17.91 6.81 -5.13
CA GLY A 64 16.89 7.67 -4.53
C GLY A 64 15.64 6.88 -4.18
N THR A 65 14.47 7.39 -4.53
CA THR A 65 13.17 6.79 -4.19
C THR A 65 12.40 6.38 -5.44
N LEU A 66 12.02 5.11 -5.51
CA LEU A 66 11.10 4.61 -6.52
C LEU A 66 9.66 5.00 -6.13
N HIS A 67 8.93 5.64 -7.04
CA HIS A 67 7.54 6.03 -6.87
C HIS A 67 6.67 5.31 -7.90
N LEU A 68 5.66 4.58 -7.40
CA LEU A 68 4.63 3.90 -8.18
C LEU A 68 3.34 4.73 -8.10
N ASP A 69 3.20 5.68 -9.01
CA ASP A 69 2.10 6.65 -9.00
C ASP A 69 0.76 5.97 -9.28
N GLU A 70 -0.17 6.11 -8.32
CA GLU A 70 -1.48 5.45 -8.33
C GLU A 70 -1.38 3.92 -8.55
N MET A 71 -0.61 3.24 -7.72
CA MET A 71 -0.52 1.78 -7.67
C MET A 71 -1.75 1.18 -6.96
N HIS A 72 -2.50 0.32 -7.64
CA HIS A 72 -3.75 -0.28 -7.19
C HIS A 72 -3.69 -1.81 -7.28
N ASP A 73 -3.52 -2.58 -6.17
CA ASP A 73 -3.67 -2.09 -4.78
C ASP A 73 -2.50 -2.48 -3.89
N TRP A 74 -1.82 -3.60 -4.18
CA TRP A 74 -0.72 -4.13 -3.38
C TRP A 74 0.41 -4.60 -4.30
N ALA A 75 1.62 -4.15 -4.05
CA ALA A 75 2.75 -4.45 -4.92
C ALA A 75 3.95 -5.04 -4.19
N GLN A 76 4.72 -5.83 -4.91
CA GLN A 76 6.07 -6.24 -4.57
C GLN A 76 7.03 -5.77 -5.64
N VAL A 77 8.15 -5.20 -5.24
CA VAL A 77 9.21 -4.73 -6.12
C VAL A 77 10.44 -5.60 -5.96
N PHE A 78 10.97 -6.09 -7.08
CA PHE A 78 12.15 -6.96 -7.09
C PHE A 78 13.23 -6.38 -8.03
N ALA A 79 14.49 -6.56 -7.67
CA ALA A 79 15.64 -6.32 -8.55
C ALA A 79 16.39 -7.64 -8.72
N ASP A 80 16.55 -8.09 -9.97
CA ASP A 80 17.18 -9.39 -10.32
C ASP A 80 16.63 -10.55 -9.47
N GLY A 81 15.30 -10.57 -9.24
CA GLY A 81 14.60 -11.57 -8.45
C GLY A 81 14.68 -11.39 -6.93
N GLN A 82 15.45 -10.41 -6.43
CA GLN A 82 15.54 -10.11 -5.00
C GLN A 82 14.49 -9.08 -4.59
N LEU A 83 13.69 -9.39 -3.56
CA LEU A 83 12.67 -8.49 -3.03
C LEU A 83 13.31 -7.24 -2.44
N LEU A 84 12.98 -6.07 -2.99
CA LEU A 84 13.36 -4.75 -2.45
C LEU A 84 12.38 -4.26 -1.39
N GLY A 85 11.08 -4.45 -1.63
CA GLY A 85 10.04 -4.01 -0.71
C GLY A 85 8.63 -4.33 -1.19
N ARG A 86 7.67 -3.99 -0.34
CA ARG A 86 6.23 -4.14 -0.59
C ARG A 86 5.55 -2.80 -0.35
N LEU A 87 4.52 -2.53 -1.12
CA LEU A 87 3.72 -1.31 -1.04
C LEU A 87 2.25 -1.69 -0.92
N ASP A 88 1.52 -0.99 -0.05
CA ASP A 88 0.11 -1.26 0.23
C ASP A 88 -0.70 0.04 0.14
N ARG A 89 -1.57 0.13 -0.87
CA ARG A 89 -2.47 1.27 -1.08
C ARG A 89 -3.31 1.60 0.16
N ARG A 90 -3.72 0.59 0.94
CA ARG A 90 -4.52 0.80 2.15
C ARG A 90 -3.75 1.56 3.23
N GLN A 91 -2.42 1.45 3.21
CA GLN A 91 -1.51 2.16 4.12
C GLN A 91 -1.00 3.47 3.50
N GLY A 92 -1.44 3.82 2.28
CA GLY A 92 -0.94 4.97 1.55
C GLY A 92 0.55 4.83 1.19
N GLU A 93 0.99 3.63 0.82
CA GLU A 93 2.38 3.34 0.47
C GLU A 93 2.52 3.26 -1.05
N PHE A 94 3.13 4.29 -1.64
CA PHE A 94 3.37 4.40 -3.08
C PHE A 94 4.85 4.61 -3.41
N THR A 95 5.69 4.80 -2.39
CA THR A 95 7.12 5.07 -2.56
C THR A 95 7.98 4.03 -1.86
N LEU A 96 9.09 3.68 -2.50
CA LEU A 96 10.08 2.74 -1.98
C LEU A 96 11.48 3.37 -2.04
N PRO A 97 12.05 3.81 -0.92
CA PRO A 97 13.44 4.25 -0.87
C PRO A 97 14.40 3.11 -1.23
N LEU A 98 15.25 3.33 -2.21
CA LEU A 98 16.29 2.37 -2.60
C LEU A 98 17.42 2.40 -1.57
N LYS A 99 17.71 1.26 -0.93
CA LYS A 99 18.77 1.15 0.09
C LYS A 99 20.17 1.31 -0.49
N SER A 100 20.30 1.06 -1.79
CA SER A 100 21.54 1.22 -2.56
C SER A 100 21.20 1.45 -4.03
N PRO A 101 22.06 2.10 -4.80
CA PRO A 101 21.86 2.28 -6.23
C PRO A 101 21.66 0.95 -6.97
N LEU A 102 20.70 0.90 -7.88
CA LEU A 102 20.53 -0.21 -8.81
C LEU A 102 21.29 0.10 -10.10
N LYS A 103 22.01 -0.88 -10.61
CA LYS A 103 22.89 -0.69 -11.76
C LYS A 103 22.15 -0.81 -13.08
N LYS A 104 22.66 -0.13 -14.11
CA LYS A 104 22.26 -0.38 -15.50
C LYS A 104 22.31 -1.87 -15.81
N GLY A 105 21.27 -2.38 -16.47
CA GLY A 105 21.11 -3.79 -16.78
C GLY A 105 20.35 -4.61 -15.72
N THR A 106 20.11 -4.05 -14.53
CA THR A 106 19.26 -4.70 -13.51
C THR A 106 17.86 -4.90 -14.07
N GLN A 107 17.30 -6.09 -13.91
CA GLN A 107 15.91 -6.39 -14.17
C GLN A 107 15.06 -5.91 -12.99
N LEU A 108 14.21 -4.94 -13.22
CA LEU A 108 13.25 -4.44 -12.24
C LEU A 108 11.87 -5.07 -12.52
N ASP A 109 11.33 -5.76 -11.53
CA ASP A 109 10.02 -6.40 -11.57
C ASP A 109 9.09 -5.75 -10.54
N ILE A 110 7.90 -5.36 -10.97
CA ILE A 110 6.84 -4.84 -10.11
C ILE A 110 5.60 -5.73 -10.29
N LEU A 111 5.35 -6.57 -9.30
CA LEU A 111 4.20 -7.46 -9.25
C LEU A 111 3.08 -6.78 -8.47
N VAL A 112 1.97 -6.48 -9.13
CA VAL A 112 0.81 -5.81 -8.53
C VAL A 112 -0.37 -6.76 -8.45
N GLU A 113 -0.96 -6.91 -7.27
CA GLU A 113 -2.22 -7.61 -7.08
C GLU A 113 -3.36 -6.61 -6.94
N ALA A 114 -4.39 -6.80 -7.78
CA ALA A 114 -5.63 -6.05 -7.70
C ALA A 114 -6.51 -6.60 -6.58
N MET A 115 -6.96 -5.75 -5.68
CA MET A 115 -7.96 -6.05 -4.67
C MET A 115 -9.39 -5.75 -5.17
N GLY A 116 -10.37 -5.72 -4.28
CA GLY A 116 -11.74 -5.33 -4.63
C GLY A 116 -11.80 -3.90 -5.19
N ARG A 117 -12.71 -3.66 -6.12
CA ARG A 117 -12.93 -2.33 -6.69
C ARG A 117 -13.80 -1.49 -5.77
N VAL A 118 -13.51 -0.19 -5.75
CA VAL A 118 -14.39 0.78 -5.11
C VAL A 118 -15.73 0.80 -5.84
N ASN A 119 -16.83 0.68 -5.11
CA ASN A 119 -18.18 0.55 -5.67
C ASN A 119 -19.09 1.75 -5.40
N PHE A 120 -18.53 2.87 -4.95
CA PHE A 120 -19.31 4.03 -4.53
C PHE A 120 -18.62 5.35 -4.89
N ASP A 121 -19.45 6.40 -5.16
CA ASP A 121 -19.05 7.77 -5.44
C ASP A 121 -18.12 7.92 -6.66
N LYS A 122 -17.39 9.03 -6.74
CA LYS A 122 -16.47 9.37 -7.84
C LYS A 122 -15.32 8.38 -8.05
N SER A 123 -15.01 7.60 -7.03
CA SER A 123 -13.93 6.59 -7.07
C SER A 123 -14.33 5.26 -7.74
N ILE A 124 -15.52 5.15 -8.30
CA ILE A 124 -16.02 3.92 -8.97
C ILE A 124 -15.23 3.53 -10.22
N HIS A 125 -14.43 4.44 -10.80
CA HIS A 125 -13.49 4.18 -11.89
C HIS A 125 -12.15 3.59 -11.43
N ASP A 126 -12.16 2.87 -10.35
CA ASP A 126 -10.99 2.26 -9.70
C ASP A 126 -10.28 1.23 -10.61
N ARG A 127 -9.48 1.72 -11.56
CA ARG A 127 -8.63 0.90 -12.42
C ARG A 127 -7.53 0.24 -11.60
N LYS A 128 -7.01 -0.90 -12.09
CA LYS A 128 -6.06 -1.73 -11.35
C LYS A 128 -4.68 -1.79 -12.02
N GLY A 129 -3.68 -2.24 -11.27
CA GLY A 129 -2.29 -2.17 -11.69
C GLY A 129 -1.65 -0.83 -11.34
N ILE A 130 -0.70 -0.36 -12.14
CA ILE A 130 -0.13 0.99 -12.02
C ILE A 130 -0.84 1.88 -13.03
N THR A 131 -1.58 2.89 -12.56
CA THR A 131 -2.52 3.62 -13.42
C THR A 131 -1.94 4.87 -14.04
N GLU A 132 -0.86 5.43 -13.47
CA GLU A 132 -0.21 6.64 -13.96
C GLU A 132 1.21 6.35 -14.44
N LYS A 133 2.22 6.34 -13.58
CA LYS A 133 3.62 6.16 -13.98
C LYS A 133 4.46 5.46 -12.91
N VAL A 134 5.65 5.02 -13.33
CA VAL A 134 6.73 4.61 -12.42
C VAL A 134 7.89 5.54 -12.64
N GLU A 135 8.37 6.17 -11.60
CA GLU A 135 9.47 7.13 -11.67
C GLU A 135 10.47 6.93 -10.52
N VAL A 136 11.69 7.37 -10.76
CA VAL A 136 12.73 7.48 -9.74
C VAL A 136 12.90 8.94 -9.40
N ILE A 137 12.90 9.25 -8.11
CA ILE A 137 13.09 10.59 -7.59
C ILE A 137 14.43 10.63 -6.90
N SER A 138 15.33 11.46 -7.41
CA SER A 138 16.68 11.68 -6.90
C SER A 138 16.99 13.18 -6.91
N ASP A 139 17.52 13.72 -5.80
CA ASP A 139 17.78 15.15 -5.63
C ASP A 139 16.59 16.07 -6.00
N GLY A 140 15.38 15.61 -5.75
CA GLY A 140 14.14 16.34 -6.06
C GLY A 140 13.76 16.35 -7.54
N GLN A 141 14.45 15.59 -8.39
CA GLN A 141 14.12 15.40 -9.80
C GLN A 141 13.49 14.02 -10.01
N ALA A 142 12.35 14.00 -10.72
CA ALA A 142 11.67 12.77 -11.08
C ALA A 142 12.04 12.34 -12.51
N THR A 143 12.39 11.08 -12.70
CA THR A 143 12.68 10.47 -13.99
C THR A 143 11.79 9.26 -14.20
N GLU A 144 10.91 9.30 -15.20
CA GLU A 144 10.02 8.18 -15.53
C GLU A 144 10.79 6.99 -16.08
N LEU A 145 10.55 5.80 -15.55
CA LEU A 145 11.06 4.55 -16.09
C LEU A 145 10.19 4.08 -17.27
N LYS A 146 10.85 3.67 -18.35
CA LYS A 146 10.20 3.35 -19.63
C LYS A 146 10.68 2.04 -20.23
N GLY A 147 9.87 1.50 -21.17
CA GLY A 147 10.17 0.26 -21.89
C GLY A 147 9.83 -0.97 -21.08
N TRP A 148 8.53 -1.24 -20.95
CA TRP A 148 7.98 -2.29 -20.10
C TRP A 148 7.51 -3.50 -20.86
N SER A 149 7.83 -4.68 -20.35
CA SER A 149 7.21 -5.95 -20.67
C SER A 149 6.16 -6.26 -19.61
N VAL A 150 4.90 -6.40 -20.00
CA VAL A 150 3.77 -6.57 -19.08
C VAL A 150 3.20 -7.98 -19.24
N TYR A 151 3.04 -8.68 -18.11
CA TYR A 151 2.57 -10.06 -18.05
C TYR A 151 1.24 -10.13 -17.33
N ASN A 152 0.22 -10.57 -18.04
CA ASN A 152 -1.09 -10.84 -17.45
C ASN A 152 -1.06 -12.13 -16.63
N LEU A 153 -1.51 -12.07 -15.39
CA LEU A 153 -1.58 -13.20 -14.47
C LEU A 153 -3.02 -13.38 -13.98
N PRO A 154 -3.94 -13.78 -14.89
CA PRO A 154 -5.35 -13.90 -14.55
C PRO A 154 -5.59 -15.10 -13.62
N PRO A 155 -6.51 -15.00 -12.66
CA PRO A 155 -6.75 -16.05 -11.68
C PRO A 155 -7.77 -17.08 -12.17
N PHE A 156 -7.69 -17.50 -13.43
CA PHE A 156 -8.52 -18.56 -14.00
C PHE A 156 -7.87 -19.92 -13.77
N TYR A 157 -8.68 -20.93 -13.48
CA TYR A 157 -8.19 -22.28 -13.23
C TYR A 157 -7.32 -22.80 -14.39
N GLU A 158 -7.74 -22.61 -15.63
CA GLU A 158 -7.01 -23.02 -16.83
C GLU A 158 -5.60 -22.39 -16.90
N PHE A 159 -5.47 -21.16 -16.39
CA PHE A 159 -4.18 -20.48 -16.35
C PHE A 159 -3.28 -21.02 -15.22
N VAL A 160 -3.82 -21.25 -14.02
CA VAL A 160 -3.04 -21.67 -12.86
C VAL A 160 -2.72 -23.17 -12.89
N SER A 161 -3.62 -24.01 -13.42
CA SER A 161 -3.39 -25.45 -13.52
C SER A 161 -2.31 -25.83 -14.55
N ASN A 162 -2.09 -24.98 -15.55
CA ASN A 162 -1.16 -25.20 -16.64
C ASN A 162 0.22 -24.57 -16.37
N LYS A 163 0.80 -24.83 -15.18
CA LYS A 163 2.16 -24.40 -14.81
C LYS A 163 3.13 -25.57 -14.74
N ASN A 164 4.41 -25.30 -14.80
CA ASN A 164 5.46 -26.31 -14.69
C ASN A 164 5.65 -26.70 -13.21
N TYR A 165 4.69 -27.45 -12.68
CA TYR A 165 4.75 -27.96 -11.31
C TYR A 165 5.80 -29.05 -11.15
N GLN A 166 6.65 -28.92 -10.14
CA GLN A 166 7.67 -29.91 -9.79
C GLN A 166 7.67 -30.16 -8.29
N LYS A 167 7.93 -31.41 -7.87
CA LYS A 167 8.13 -31.70 -6.45
C LYS A 167 9.27 -30.84 -5.91
N GLY A 168 9.02 -30.11 -4.83
CA GLY A 168 10.00 -29.19 -4.28
C GLY A 168 9.59 -28.63 -2.92
N GLN A 169 10.48 -27.86 -2.35
CA GLN A 169 10.21 -27.10 -1.12
C GLN A 169 9.59 -25.75 -1.43
N ALA A 170 9.00 -25.14 -0.40
CA ALA A 170 8.51 -23.77 -0.49
C ALA A 170 9.60 -22.81 -0.98
N VAL A 171 9.23 -21.88 -1.87
CA VAL A 171 10.12 -20.83 -2.34
C VAL A 171 9.88 -19.54 -1.56
N ASN A 172 10.93 -18.77 -1.38
CA ASN A 172 10.81 -17.44 -0.79
C ASN A 172 10.42 -16.45 -1.88
N GLY A 173 9.12 -16.22 -2.06
CA GLY A 173 8.58 -15.34 -3.07
C GLY A 173 7.31 -15.89 -3.72
N PRO A 174 6.82 -15.25 -4.79
CA PRO A 174 5.58 -15.64 -5.44
C PRO A 174 5.71 -16.99 -6.17
N ALA A 175 4.80 -17.92 -5.87
CA ALA A 175 4.75 -19.22 -6.50
C ALA A 175 3.35 -19.81 -6.48
N TYR A 176 3.12 -20.75 -7.41
CA TYR A 176 1.97 -21.66 -7.41
C TYR A 176 2.35 -22.95 -6.71
N TYR A 177 1.43 -23.48 -5.92
CA TYR A 177 1.56 -24.75 -5.21
C TYR A 177 0.39 -25.63 -5.60
N ARG A 178 0.64 -26.89 -5.90
CA ARG A 178 -0.37 -27.88 -6.26
C ARG A 178 -0.22 -29.14 -5.40
N ALA A 179 -1.35 -29.64 -4.91
CA ALA A 179 -1.39 -30.91 -4.19
C ALA A 179 -2.65 -31.71 -4.54
N THR A 180 -2.62 -33.00 -4.30
CA THR A 180 -3.80 -33.87 -4.30
C THR A 180 -4.03 -34.43 -2.90
N PHE A 181 -5.29 -34.65 -2.57
CA PHE A 181 -5.71 -35.25 -1.30
C PHE A 181 -6.91 -36.17 -1.54
N ARG A 182 -7.14 -37.14 -0.65
CA ARG A 182 -8.19 -38.13 -0.79
C ARG A 182 -9.21 -38.00 0.34
N LEU A 183 -10.49 -38.14 -0.01
CA LEU A 183 -11.61 -38.14 0.92
C LEU A 183 -12.41 -39.43 0.79
N ASP A 184 -12.82 -39.99 1.93
CA ASP A 184 -13.75 -41.12 2.00
C ASP A 184 -15.21 -40.67 1.95
N LYS A 185 -15.48 -39.40 2.31
CA LYS A 185 -16.80 -38.78 2.28
C LYS A 185 -16.67 -37.27 2.00
N THR A 186 -17.70 -36.68 1.43
CA THR A 186 -17.77 -35.25 1.18
C THR A 186 -18.55 -34.53 2.28
N GLY A 187 -18.27 -33.25 2.46
CA GLY A 187 -18.94 -32.36 3.41
C GLY A 187 -18.33 -30.96 3.35
N ASP A 188 -19.01 -30.02 3.96
CA ASP A 188 -18.49 -28.66 4.10
C ASP A 188 -17.27 -28.63 5.02
N THR A 189 -16.33 -27.75 4.75
CA THR A 189 -15.14 -27.59 5.59
C THR A 189 -14.58 -26.17 5.46
N PHE A 190 -13.62 -25.81 6.31
CA PHE A 190 -12.97 -24.52 6.31
C PHE A 190 -11.47 -24.72 6.16
N LEU A 191 -10.92 -24.35 4.98
CA LEU A 191 -9.50 -24.49 4.71
C LEU A 191 -8.69 -23.50 5.55
N ASP A 192 -7.81 -24.00 6.41
CA ASP A 192 -6.94 -23.17 7.24
C ASP A 192 -5.75 -22.65 6.41
N MET A 193 -5.71 -21.32 6.24
CA MET A 193 -4.70 -20.61 5.46
C MET A 193 -3.70 -19.84 6.35
N GLN A 194 -3.66 -20.06 7.65
CA GLN A 194 -2.87 -19.28 8.61
C GLN A 194 -1.36 -19.30 8.37
N THR A 195 -0.83 -20.35 7.72
CA THR A 195 0.59 -20.49 7.40
C THR A 195 0.97 -19.93 6.04
N TRP A 196 -0.01 -19.51 5.24
CA TRP A 196 0.15 -18.92 3.93
C TRP A 196 0.17 -17.39 4.02
N GLY A 197 0.89 -16.74 3.09
CA GLY A 197 1.07 -15.30 3.13
C GLY A 197 -0.10 -14.51 2.56
N LYS A 198 -0.19 -14.43 1.23
CA LYS A 198 -1.22 -13.67 0.51
C LYS A 198 -1.45 -14.26 -0.87
N GLY A 199 -2.70 -14.52 -1.22
CA GLY A 199 -2.97 -15.07 -2.54
C GLY A 199 -4.39 -15.59 -2.75
N MET A 200 -4.51 -16.67 -3.54
CA MET A 200 -5.79 -17.28 -3.93
C MET A 200 -5.70 -18.81 -3.89
N VAL A 201 -6.86 -19.45 -3.71
CA VAL A 201 -7.00 -20.92 -3.65
C VAL A 201 -8.01 -21.39 -4.67
N TRP A 202 -7.73 -22.54 -5.30
CA TRP A 202 -8.65 -23.29 -6.17
C TRP A 202 -8.73 -24.73 -5.68
N VAL A 203 -9.91 -25.30 -5.66
CA VAL A 203 -10.14 -26.71 -5.37
C VAL A 203 -11.00 -27.32 -6.47
N ASN A 204 -10.55 -28.40 -7.09
CA ASN A 204 -11.23 -29.06 -8.21
C ASN A 204 -11.69 -28.11 -9.31
N GLY A 205 -10.90 -27.06 -9.62
CA GLY A 205 -11.22 -26.04 -10.61
C GLY A 205 -12.05 -24.87 -10.10
N HIS A 206 -12.59 -24.92 -8.89
CA HIS A 206 -13.40 -23.86 -8.29
C HIS A 206 -12.51 -22.87 -7.51
N ALA A 207 -12.62 -21.58 -7.85
CA ALA A 207 -11.93 -20.51 -7.11
C ALA A 207 -12.58 -20.29 -5.74
N MET A 208 -11.83 -20.55 -4.67
CA MET A 208 -12.30 -20.41 -3.29
C MET A 208 -12.24 -18.95 -2.81
N GLY A 209 -11.49 -18.10 -3.47
CA GLY A 209 -11.26 -16.73 -3.10
C GLY A 209 -9.85 -16.44 -2.61
N ARG A 210 -9.69 -15.30 -1.96
CA ARG A 210 -8.41 -14.79 -1.48
C ARG A 210 -8.18 -15.13 -0.02
N PHE A 211 -6.91 -15.32 0.32
CA PHE A 211 -6.42 -15.33 1.69
C PHE A 211 -5.37 -14.25 1.88
N TRP A 212 -5.24 -13.78 3.11
CA TRP A 212 -4.18 -12.89 3.53
C TRP A 212 -3.87 -13.11 5.01
N GLU A 213 -2.61 -13.35 5.35
CA GLU A 213 -2.15 -13.62 6.72
C GLU A 213 -2.58 -12.57 7.75
N ILE A 214 -2.81 -11.32 7.29
CA ILE A 214 -3.24 -10.24 8.19
C ILE A 214 -4.63 -10.47 8.79
N GLY A 215 -5.47 -11.29 8.17
CA GLY A 215 -6.83 -11.54 8.62
C GLY A 215 -7.79 -10.36 8.45
N PRO A 216 -8.89 -10.32 9.21
CA PRO A 216 -9.23 -11.20 10.35
C PRO A 216 -9.66 -12.62 9.96
N GLN A 217 -10.08 -12.85 8.71
CA GLN A 217 -10.47 -14.17 8.21
C GLN A 217 -9.22 -14.99 7.90
N GLN A 218 -9.04 -16.11 8.60
CA GLN A 218 -7.89 -17.01 8.41
C GLN A 218 -8.25 -18.31 7.71
N THR A 219 -9.53 -18.55 7.48
CA THR A 219 -10.04 -19.76 6.80
C THR A 219 -10.85 -19.40 5.57
N LEU A 220 -10.87 -20.30 4.58
CA LEU A 220 -11.76 -20.21 3.41
C LEU A 220 -12.82 -21.29 3.49
N TYR A 221 -14.11 -20.92 3.36
CA TYR A 221 -15.20 -21.87 3.28
C TYR A 221 -15.11 -22.70 2.01
N MET A 222 -15.15 -24.03 2.17
CA MET A 222 -15.11 -25.00 1.10
C MET A 222 -16.40 -25.76 1.05
N PRO A 223 -17.29 -25.50 0.07
CA PRO A 223 -18.55 -26.22 -0.08
C PRO A 223 -18.32 -27.71 -0.39
N GLY A 224 -18.98 -28.59 0.35
CA GLY A 224 -18.86 -30.04 0.15
C GLY A 224 -19.30 -30.51 -1.22
N CYS A 225 -20.19 -29.77 -1.90
CA CYS A 225 -20.63 -30.09 -3.27
C CYS A 225 -19.53 -29.89 -4.34
N TRP A 226 -18.42 -29.22 -4.02
CA TRP A 226 -17.25 -29.09 -4.89
C TRP A 226 -16.17 -30.14 -4.61
N LEU A 227 -16.33 -30.88 -3.53
CA LEU A 227 -15.49 -32.04 -3.20
C LEU A 227 -16.07 -33.32 -3.79
N LYS A 228 -15.24 -34.32 -3.94
CA LYS A 228 -15.62 -35.66 -4.38
C LYS A 228 -14.97 -36.72 -3.50
N GLU A 229 -15.65 -37.87 -3.36
CA GLU A 229 -15.01 -39.04 -2.79
C GLU A 229 -13.86 -39.49 -3.70
N GLY A 230 -12.76 -39.91 -3.10
CA GLY A 230 -11.54 -40.20 -3.80
C GLY A 230 -10.62 -39.00 -3.91
N GLU A 231 -9.96 -38.81 -5.04
CA GLU A 231 -8.93 -37.82 -5.24
C GLU A 231 -9.49 -36.43 -5.55
N ASN A 232 -8.99 -35.42 -4.86
CA ASN A 232 -9.26 -33.99 -5.04
C ASN A 232 -7.96 -33.26 -5.29
N GLU A 233 -8.02 -32.15 -6.02
CA GLU A 233 -6.89 -31.26 -6.29
C GLU A 233 -7.08 -29.94 -5.57
N ILE A 234 -5.98 -29.39 -5.03
CA ILE A 234 -5.88 -28.03 -4.54
C ILE A 234 -4.71 -27.30 -5.20
N ILE A 235 -4.97 -26.07 -5.66
CA ILE A 235 -3.94 -25.15 -6.17
C ILE A 235 -3.97 -23.89 -5.33
N ILE A 236 -2.80 -23.38 -4.96
CA ILE A 236 -2.63 -22.14 -4.20
C ILE A 236 -1.63 -21.26 -4.96
N LEU A 237 -2.00 -20.01 -5.24
CA LEU A 237 -1.05 -18.96 -5.56
C LEU A 237 -0.70 -18.25 -4.26
N ASP A 238 0.55 -18.29 -3.82
CA ASP A 238 1.05 -17.45 -2.73
C ASP A 238 2.04 -16.43 -3.27
N LEU A 239 1.74 -15.15 -3.05
CA LEU A 239 2.55 -14.03 -3.55
C LEU A 239 3.72 -13.69 -2.63
N LYS A 240 3.69 -14.11 -1.37
CA LYS A 240 4.71 -13.77 -0.35
C LYS A 240 5.69 -14.89 -0.05
N GLY A 241 5.26 -16.11 -0.25
CA GLY A 241 5.87 -17.32 0.25
C GLY A 241 5.31 -17.74 1.61
N PRO A 242 4.88 -19.00 1.75
CA PRO A 242 4.30 -19.52 2.98
C PRO A 242 5.35 -19.71 4.07
N ALA A 243 4.93 -19.55 5.34
CA ALA A 243 5.77 -19.94 6.49
C ALA A 243 5.88 -21.47 6.61
N GLU A 244 4.81 -22.18 6.25
CA GLU A 244 4.72 -23.64 6.17
C GLU A 244 3.75 -24.03 5.04
N THR A 245 4.15 -24.93 4.17
CA THR A 245 3.29 -25.49 3.12
C THR A 245 2.36 -26.55 3.69
N LYS A 246 1.28 -26.10 4.34
CA LYS A 246 0.31 -26.96 5.00
C LYS A 246 -1.10 -26.38 4.89
N VAL A 247 -2.06 -27.20 4.53
CA VAL A 247 -3.48 -26.90 4.61
C VAL A 247 -4.19 -28.02 5.36
N ILE A 248 -5.10 -27.64 6.25
CA ILE A 248 -6.03 -28.57 6.91
C ILE A 248 -7.46 -28.08 6.67
N GLY A 249 -8.44 -28.97 6.66
CA GLY A 249 -9.85 -28.63 6.68
C GLY A 249 -10.37 -28.68 8.11
N LEU A 250 -10.97 -27.59 8.58
CA LEU A 250 -11.54 -27.46 9.93
C LEU A 250 -13.05 -27.57 9.88
N GLU A 251 -13.67 -28.07 10.96
CA GLU A 251 -15.13 -28.08 11.14
C GLU A 251 -15.70 -26.67 11.44
N LYS A 252 -14.85 -25.75 11.91
CA LYS A 252 -15.28 -24.39 12.28
C LYS A 252 -14.37 -23.34 11.67
N PRO A 253 -14.92 -22.20 11.21
CA PRO A 253 -14.10 -21.13 10.65
C PRO A 253 -13.34 -20.36 11.73
N ILE A 254 -12.24 -19.70 11.28
CA ILE A 254 -11.52 -18.68 12.03
C ILE A 254 -11.73 -17.36 11.29
N LEU A 255 -12.57 -16.46 11.84
CA LEU A 255 -13.03 -15.25 11.16
C LEU A 255 -12.61 -13.93 11.86
N ASP A 256 -12.02 -14.01 13.05
CA ASP A 256 -11.79 -12.90 13.97
C ASP A 256 -10.34 -12.75 14.43
N MET A 257 -9.40 -13.35 13.74
CA MET A 257 -7.97 -13.30 14.07
C MET A 257 -7.25 -12.25 13.21
N LEU A 258 -7.29 -11.00 13.64
CA LEU A 258 -6.56 -9.90 13.00
C LEU A 258 -5.08 -9.90 13.45
N ARG A 259 -4.13 -9.80 12.49
CA ARG A 259 -2.68 -9.79 12.73
C ARG A 259 -2.01 -8.49 12.26
N THR A 260 -2.80 -7.43 12.00
CA THR A 260 -2.25 -6.10 11.68
C THR A 260 -2.14 -5.24 12.92
N GLN A 261 -1.16 -4.35 12.91
CA GLN A 261 -1.05 -3.26 13.88
C GLN A 261 -1.49 -1.95 13.20
N ALA A 262 -2.06 -1.04 13.97
CA ALA A 262 -2.30 0.32 13.50
C ALA A 262 -0.96 1.00 13.20
N PRO A 263 -0.89 1.94 12.24
CA PRO A 263 0.31 2.71 12.00
C PRO A 263 0.78 3.41 13.28
N GLU A 264 2.09 3.47 13.49
CA GLU A 264 2.67 4.21 14.61
C GLU A 264 2.51 5.71 14.36
N THR A 265 2.10 6.44 15.40
CA THR A 265 2.00 7.90 15.35
C THR A 265 3.34 8.55 15.71
N HIS A 266 3.56 9.79 15.23
CA HIS A 266 4.79 10.55 15.49
C HIS A 266 4.75 11.32 16.82
N ARG A 267 3.72 11.12 17.62
CA ARG A 267 3.61 11.66 18.97
C ARG A 267 3.95 10.58 20.01
N LYS A 268 4.86 10.90 20.91
CA LYS A 268 5.13 10.07 22.10
C LYS A 268 4.28 10.56 23.29
N ASP A 269 3.88 9.65 24.14
CA ASP A 269 3.14 9.97 25.36
C ASP A 269 3.87 11.03 26.22
N GLY A 270 3.13 12.02 26.70
CA GLY A 270 3.66 13.12 27.47
C GLY A 270 4.37 14.23 26.69
N GLN A 271 4.57 14.09 25.40
CA GLN A 271 5.13 15.15 24.57
C GLN A 271 4.08 16.21 24.22
N ALA A 272 4.46 17.47 24.35
CA ALA A 272 3.71 18.63 23.89
C ALA A 272 4.66 19.71 23.41
N LEU A 273 4.54 20.13 22.16
CA LEU A 273 5.40 21.11 21.53
C LEU A 273 5.30 22.47 22.25
N LYS A 274 6.44 23.07 22.65
CA LYS A 274 6.52 24.35 23.36
C LYS A 274 6.96 25.46 22.41
N LEU A 275 6.01 26.25 21.94
CA LEU A 275 6.25 27.38 21.03
C LEU A 275 6.23 28.76 21.70
N ASN A 276 5.92 28.87 23.00
CA ASN A 276 5.69 30.17 23.68
C ASN A 276 6.91 31.10 23.64
N ALA A 277 8.14 30.54 23.59
CA ALA A 277 9.36 31.32 23.52
C ALA A 277 9.91 31.47 22.08
N GLU A 278 9.24 30.90 21.10
CA GLU A 278 9.71 30.86 19.71
C GLU A 278 9.11 32.00 18.88
N LYS A 279 9.94 32.64 18.05
CA LYS A 279 9.47 33.66 17.12
C LYS A 279 9.10 32.98 15.80
N PRO A 280 7.85 33.16 15.30
CA PRO A 280 7.48 32.60 14.00
C PRO A 280 8.26 33.24 12.87
N ALA A 281 8.65 32.45 11.88
CA ALA A 281 9.22 32.91 10.63
C ALA A 281 8.15 33.62 9.76
N HIS A 282 6.92 33.11 9.84
CA HIS A 282 5.76 33.71 9.15
C HIS A 282 4.45 33.38 9.88
N LYS A 283 3.45 34.26 9.75
CA LYS A 283 2.05 34.01 10.12
C LYS A 283 1.17 34.42 8.96
N GLY A 284 0.11 33.67 8.72
CA GLY A 284 -0.79 33.96 7.61
C GLY A 284 -2.11 33.22 7.67
N THR A 285 -2.88 33.43 6.63
CA THR A 285 -4.17 32.78 6.39
C THR A 285 -4.13 32.18 4.99
N PHE A 286 -4.39 30.90 4.85
CA PHE A 286 -4.56 30.25 3.55
C PHE A 286 -5.87 30.73 2.90
N LYS A 287 -5.91 30.71 1.56
CA LYS A 287 -7.15 30.97 0.83
C LYS A 287 -8.00 29.72 0.75
N PRO A 288 -9.32 29.80 0.74
CA PRO A 288 -10.15 28.64 0.42
C PRO A 288 -9.84 28.10 -0.97
N GLY A 289 -9.78 26.77 -1.12
CA GLY A 289 -9.50 26.11 -2.38
C GLY A 289 -8.75 24.79 -2.19
N ASN A 290 -8.57 24.05 -3.26
CA ASN A 290 -7.94 22.72 -3.28
C ASN A 290 -6.64 22.64 -4.12
N GLY A 291 -6.12 23.76 -4.58
CA GLY A 291 -4.85 23.84 -5.30
C GLY A 291 -3.68 24.21 -4.39
N TRP A 292 -2.47 24.06 -4.92
CA TRP A 292 -1.24 24.47 -4.25
C TRP A 292 -1.27 25.93 -3.80
N GLN A 293 -0.90 26.17 -2.57
CA GLN A 293 -0.79 27.50 -1.98
C GLN A 293 0.66 27.78 -1.61
N GLU A 294 1.29 28.73 -2.30
CA GLU A 294 2.66 29.13 -2.05
C GLU A 294 2.71 30.35 -1.12
N VAL A 295 3.59 30.29 -0.14
CA VAL A 295 3.82 31.32 0.86
C VAL A 295 5.29 31.69 0.85
N LYS A 296 5.58 32.99 0.66
CA LYS A 296 6.96 33.54 0.71
C LYS A 296 7.18 34.31 2.01
N PHE A 297 8.32 34.09 2.63
CA PHE A 297 8.72 34.83 3.81
C PHE A 297 9.24 36.22 3.41
N THR A 298 9.14 37.18 4.32
CA THR A 298 9.68 38.53 4.12
C THR A 298 11.22 38.49 3.93
N ALA A 299 11.89 37.57 4.61
CA ALA A 299 13.31 37.29 4.46
C ALA A 299 13.55 35.79 4.71
N PRO A 300 14.52 35.17 4.01
CA PRO A 300 14.89 33.79 4.27
C PRO A 300 15.34 33.54 5.70
N VAL A 301 14.99 32.39 6.25
CA VAL A 301 15.37 31.95 7.60
C VAL A 301 16.22 30.67 7.49
N GLN A 302 17.39 30.66 8.10
CA GLN A 302 18.25 29.48 8.10
C GLN A 302 17.78 28.48 9.17
N GLY A 303 17.55 27.23 8.75
CA GLY A 303 17.19 26.16 9.68
C GLY A 303 17.10 24.80 9.04
N ARG A 304 16.99 23.81 9.89
CA ARG A 304 16.84 22.39 9.58
C ARG A 304 15.44 21.87 9.96
N TYR A 305 14.88 22.41 11.03
CA TYR A 305 13.58 21.97 11.56
C TYR A 305 12.51 22.98 11.16
N PHE A 306 11.47 22.50 10.52
CA PHE A 306 10.32 23.28 10.09
C PHE A 306 9.10 22.85 10.86
N CYS A 307 8.42 23.80 11.52
CA CYS A 307 7.16 23.54 12.23
C CYS A 307 6.02 24.31 11.56
N LEU A 308 4.98 23.61 11.17
CA LEU A 308 3.68 24.18 10.85
C LEU A 308 2.80 24.11 12.10
N ASN A 309 2.24 25.24 12.54
CA ASN A 309 1.29 25.36 13.61
C ASN A 309 -0.03 25.91 13.05
N ALA A 310 -0.98 25.03 12.74
CA ALA A 310 -2.32 25.41 12.30
C ALA A 310 -3.14 25.84 13.52
N THR A 311 -3.81 26.99 13.44
CA THR A 311 -4.54 27.57 14.57
C THR A 311 -6.04 27.60 14.36
N SER A 312 -6.51 27.42 13.12
CA SER A 312 -7.93 27.28 12.78
C SER A 312 -8.12 26.63 11.41
N ASN A 313 -9.34 26.21 11.11
CA ASN A 313 -9.76 25.75 9.80
C ASN A 313 -10.99 26.56 9.29
N TYR A 314 -11.43 26.24 8.07
CA TYR A 314 -12.62 26.85 7.48
C TYR A 314 -13.91 26.11 7.84
N ASP A 315 -13.82 24.88 8.34
CA ASP A 315 -14.97 23.98 8.53
C ASP A 315 -15.63 24.14 9.90
N GLY A 316 -14.95 24.80 10.85
CA GLY A 316 -15.44 24.99 12.22
C GLY A 316 -15.44 23.72 13.09
N ASN A 317 -14.79 22.65 12.63
CA ASN A 317 -14.51 21.43 13.41
C ASN A 317 -13.08 21.47 13.98
N ASN A 318 -12.61 20.39 14.58
CA ASN A 318 -11.26 20.29 15.16
C ASN A 318 -10.26 19.57 14.24
N ILE A 319 -10.53 19.45 12.96
CA ILE A 319 -9.68 18.70 12.03
C ILE A 319 -8.72 19.64 11.30
N ALA A 320 -7.46 19.25 11.17
CA ALA A 320 -6.51 19.79 10.19
C ALA A 320 -6.10 18.66 9.22
N SER A 321 -5.95 19.00 7.93
CA SER A 321 -5.48 18.04 6.92
C SER A 321 -4.59 18.70 5.88
N ILE A 322 -3.62 17.97 5.37
CA ILE A 322 -2.69 18.37 4.31
C ILE A 322 -2.42 17.17 3.42
N ALA A 323 -2.56 17.31 2.10
CA ALA A 323 -2.18 16.28 1.15
C ALA A 323 -0.66 16.32 0.89
N GLU A 324 -0.12 17.49 0.51
CA GLU A 324 1.30 17.60 0.19
C GLU A 324 1.90 18.90 0.74
N PHE A 325 3.20 18.87 1.00
CA PHE A 325 3.94 20.00 1.58
C PHE A 325 5.36 20.08 1.00
N ASP A 326 5.78 21.30 0.63
CA ASP A 326 7.14 21.61 0.24
C ASP A 326 7.71 22.76 1.05
N VAL A 327 8.98 22.67 1.38
CA VAL A 327 9.78 23.79 1.88
C VAL A 327 10.58 24.36 0.73
N LEU A 328 10.65 25.69 0.61
CA LEU A 328 11.31 26.37 -0.49
C LEU A 328 12.68 26.90 -0.05
N ASP A 329 13.71 26.66 -0.88
CA ASP A 329 15.07 27.16 -0.68
C ASP A 329 15.17 28.68 -0.93
N ALA A 330 16.38 29.27 -0.82
CA ALA A 330 16.62 30.68 -1.05
C ALA A 330 16.22 31.17 -2.45
N ASN A 331 16.14 30.27 -3.44
CA ASN A 331 15.75 30.57 -4.82
C ASN A 331 14.24 30.36 -5.07
N GLY A 332 13.49 29.96 -4.03
CA GLY A 332 12.07 29.63 -4.14
C GLY A 332 11.79 28.28 -4.79
N LYS A 333 12.76 27.37 -4.83
CA LYS A 333 12.58 26.00 -5.34
C LYS A 333 12.32 25.02 -4.17
N PRO A 334 11.48 24.00 -4.37
CA PRO A 334 11.33 22.93 -3.39
C PRO A 334 12.66 22.25 -3.07
N VAL A 335 12.94 22.06 -1.79
CA VAL A 335 14.10 21.26 -1.34
C VAL A 335 13.77 19.78 -1.45
N SER A 336 14.80 18.93 -1.70
CA SER A 336 14.61 17.47 -1.76
C SER A 336 14.02 16.93 -0.47
N ARG A 337 13.02 16.07 -0.59
CA ARG A 337 12.28 15.43 0.52
C ARG A 337 12.93 14.13 1.01
N GLU A 338 13.96 13.62 0.32
CA GLU A 338 14.56 12.28 0.55
C GLU A 338 15.07 12.05 1.98
N SER A 339 15.54 13.10 2.64
CA SER A 339 16.03 13.02 4.02
C SER A 339 15.03 13.54 5.06
N TRP A 340 13.82 13.89 4.64
CA TRP A 340 12.82 14.43 5.56
C TRP A 340 12.31 13.35 6.52
N LYS A 341 12.03 13.79 7.73
CA LYS A 341 11.42 12.95 8.78
C LYS A 341 10.41 13.78 9.57
N ILE A 342 9.28 13.20 9.90
CA ILE A 342 8.42 13.76 10.93
C ILE A 342 9.07 13.47 12.28
N VAL A 343 9.31 14.51 13.06
CA VAL A 343 9.84 14.37 14.43
C VAL A 343 8.75 14.56 15.47
N TYR A 344 7.65 15.21 15.09
CA TYR A 344 6.47 15.38 15.93
C TYR A 344 5.23 15.71 15.12
N ALA A 345 4.09 15.12 15.51
CA ALA A 345 2.75 15.55 15.13
C ALA A 345 1.85 15.47 16.37
N ASP A 346 1.08 16.51 16.67
CA ASP A 346 0.23 16.53 17.88
C ASP A 346 -0.92 15.53 17.80
N SER A 347 -1.42 15.26 16.61
CA SER A 347 -2.58 14.40 16.37
C SER A 347 -2.53 13.78 14.98
N GLU A 348 -2.90 12.50 14.89
CA GLU A 348 -2.89 11.71 13.66
C GLU A 348 -4.04 10.70 13.68
N GLU A 349 -4.85 10.67 12.63
CA GLU A 349 -5.96 9.73 12.49
C GLU A 349 -5.47 8.41 11.89
N THR A 350 -5.50 7.34 12.68
CA THR A 350 -5.04 6.01 12.27
C THR A 350 -6.11 4.91 12.35
N ARG A 351 -7.33 5.25 12.81
CA ARG A 351 -8.43 4.29 12.96
C ARG A 351 -9.20 4.06 11.67
N SER A 352 -9.41 5.13 10.90
CA SER A 352 -10.16 5.07 9.63
C SER A 352 -9.24 4.98 8.40
N GLY A 353 -7.94 4.84 8.59
CA GLY A 353 -6.91 4.72 7.56
C GLY A 353 -5.56 5.22 8.06
N ASN A 354 -4.50 5.03 7.29
CA ASN A 354 -3.19 5.60 7.59
C ASN A 354 -3.15 7.08 7.15
N ARG A 355 -3.41 8.00 8.09
CA ARG A 355 -3.38 9.45 7.87
C ARG A 355 -2.34 10.12 8.75
N THR A 356 -1.17 9.48 8.84
CA THR A 356 -0.02 9.95 9.60
C THR A 356 0.67 11.13 8.92
N ALA A 357 1.45 11.89 9.66
CA ALA A 357 2.02 13.16 9.19
C ALA A 357 3.08 13.00 8.08
N ASP A 358 3.70 11.84 7.95
CA ASP A 358 4.61 11.52 6.85
C ASP A 358 3.94 11.54 5.47
N LYS A 359 2.59 11.46 5.41
CA LYS A 359 1.82 11.55 4.17
C LYS A 359 1.89 12.94 3.51
N ILE A 360 2.34 13.97 4.23
CA ILE A 360 2.44 15.33 3.65
C ILE A 360 3.63 15.50 2.70
N PHE A 361 4.52 14.50 2.59
CA PHE A 361 5.66 14.52 1.68
C PHE A 361 5.99 13.16 1.04
N ASP A 362 5.01 12.26 0.97
CA ASP A 362 5.18 10.94 0.36
C ASP A 362 5.07 10.95 -1.17
N LEU A 363 4.91 12.12 -1.78
CA LEU A 363 4.81 12.38 -3.23
C LEU A 363 3.51 11.87 -3.87
N GLN A 364 2.51 11.55 -3.05
CA GLN A 364 1.23 11.01 -3.49
C GLN A 364 0.08 11.94 -3.08
N GLU A 365 -0.47 12.72 -4.01
CA GLU A 365 -1.52 13.72 -3.73
C GLU A 365 -2.84 13.11 -3.23
N SER A 366 -3.04 11.81 -3.43
CA SER A 366 -4.24 11.09 -2.95
C SER A 366 -4.15 10.67 -1.48
N THR A 367 -2.97 10.67 -0.88
CA THR A 367 -2.76 10.49 0.56
C THR A 367 -2.74 11.81 1.30
N PHE A 368 -2.90 11.79 2.61
CA PHE A 368 -2.90 13.03 3.40
C PHE A 368 -2.71 12.76 4.90
N TRP A 369 -2.12 13.71 5.58
CA TRP A 369 -2.22 13.83 7.03
C TRP A 369 -3.58 14.36 7.43
N GLN A 370 -4.14 13.80 8.51
CA GLN A 370 -5.35 14.32 9.15
C GLN A 370 -5.28 14.12 10.64
N THR A 371 -5.71 15.11 11.39
CA THR A 371 -5.86 15.02 12.85
C THR A 371 -7.17 14.34 13.25
N VAL A 372 -7.27 13.83 14.48
CA VAL A 372 -8.53 13.34 15.04
C VAL A 372 -9.43 14.50 15.45
N ASP A 373 -10.74 14.37 15.26
CA ASP A 373 -11.71 15.46 15.51
C ASP A 373 -11.88 15.80 16.99
N ASN A 374 -11.47 14.93 17.91
CA ASN A 374 -11.58 15.17 19.35
C ASN A 374 -10.40 15.94 19.97
N THR A 375 -9.45 16.38 19.16
CA THR A 375 -8.30 17.19 19.61
C THR A 375 -8.48 18.63 19.15
N ALA A 376 -8.50 19.58 20.07
CA ALA A 376 -8.69 21.00 19.73
C ALA A 376 -7.42 21.61 19.12
N PHE A 377 -7.61 22.64 18.28
CA PHE A 377 -6.51 23.48 17.80
C PHE A 377 -5.69 24.09 18.96
N PRO A 378 -4.38 24.37 18.77
CA PRO A 378 -3.64 24.30 17.51
C PRO A 378 -3.15 22.89 17.16
N HIS A 379 -3.07 22.60 15.86
CA HIS A 379 -2.47 21.37 15.35
C HIS A 379 -1.07 21.61 14.79
N GLN A 380 -0.15 20.72 15.05
CA GLN A 380 1.27 20.94 14.84
C GLN A 380 1.96 19.75 14.18
N VAL A 381 2.77 20.04 13.17
CA VAL A 381 3.69 19.08 12.56
C VAL A 381 5.09 19.67 12.54
N VAL A 382 6.08 18.91 12.98
CA VAL A 382 7.50 19.28 12.90
C VAL A 382 8.23 18.32 11.96
N ILE A 383 8.87 18.91 10.97
CA ILE A 383 9.66 18.21 9.95
C ILE A 383 11.15 18.48 10.20
N ASP A 384 11.96 17.43 10.30
CA ASP A 384 13.40 17.49 10.15
C ASP A 384 13.75 17.40 8.66
N LEU A 385 14.33 18.43 8.07
CA LEU A 385 14.71 18.51 6.67
C LEU A 385 16.00 17.73 6.33
N GLY A 386 16.61 17.09 7.35
CA GLY A 386 17.86 16.33 7.22
C GLY A 386 19.14 17.18 7.27
N LYS A 387 19.10 18.40 6.76
CA LYS A 387 20.19 19.38 6.81
C LYS A 387 19.66 20.82 6.89
N GLU A 388 20.56 21.78 7.13
CA GLU A 388 20.19 23.21 7.15
C GLU A 388 19.97 23.75 5.73
N TYR A 389 18.91 24.56 5.58
CA TYR A 389 18.60 25.31 4.37
C TYR A 389 18.37 26.80 4.70
N ASN A 390 18.55 27.69 3.72
CA ASN A 390 18.00 29.02 3.74
C ASN A 390 16.56 28.96 3.22
N VAL A 391 15.63 28.83 4.13
CA VAL A 391 14.21 28.67 3.81
C VAL A 391 13.59 30.03 3.46
N SER A 392 13.13 30.19 2.23
CA SER A 392 12.48 31.41 1.75
C SER A 392 10.95 31.36 1.82
N GLY A 393 10.39 30.19 2.08
CA GLY A 393 8.95 29.97 2.13
C GLY A 393 8.59 28.50 2.12
N PHE A 394 7.33 28.23 1.83
CA PHE A 394 6.80 26.87 1.69
C PHE A 394 5.60 26.88 0.76
N ARG A 395 5.15 25.71 0.34
CA ARG A 395 3.86 25.52 -0.30
C ARG A 395 3.12 24.32 0.28
N MET A 396 1.81 24.39 0.28
CA MET A 396 0.92 23.40 0.84
C MET A 396 -0.17 23.06 -0.16
N LEU A 397 -0.46 21.78 -0.33
CA LEU A 397 -1.60 21.27 -1.08
C LEU A 397 -2.67 20.77 -0.11
N PRO A 398 -3.86 21.36 -0.09
CA PRO A 398 -5.00 20.80 0.62
C PRO A 398 -5.48 19.51 -0.05
N ARG A 399 -6.31 18.74 0.61
CA ARG A 399 -6.98 17.59 0.02
C ARG A 399 -7.79 17.96 -1.21
N ALA A 400 -7.73 17.11 -2.23
CA ALA A 400 -8.40 17.37 -3.52
C ALA A 400 -9.92 17.25 -3.47
N GLU A 401 -10.49 16.50 -2.49
CA GLU A 401 -11.92 16.26 -2.43
C GLU A 401 -12.68 17.52 -2.08
N LYS A 402 -13.75 17.78 -2.82
CA LYS A 402 -14.66 18.87 -2.54
C LYS A 402 -15.29 18.69 -1.15
N ASN A 403 -15.19 19.70 -0.30
CA ASN A 403 -15.67 19.69 1.10
C ASN A 403 -14.93 18.66 1.99
N ALA A 404 -13.68 18.30 1.66
CA ALA A 404 -12.84 17.52 2.56
C ALA A 404 -12.69 18.23 3.90
N PRO A 405 -12.83 17.52 5.04
CA PRO A 405 -12.67 18.15 6.35
C PRO A 405 -11.21 18.53 6.62
N GLY A 406 -11.02 19.63 7.35
CA GLY A 406 -9.71 20.05 7.85
C GLY A 406 -8.97 21.03 6.96
N LEU A 407 -9.66 21.79 6.09
CA LEU A 407 -9.04 22.86 5.32
C LEU A 407 -8.49 23.94 6.27
N ILE A 408 -7.17 23.94 6.46
CA ILE A 408 -6.49 24.88 7.37
C ILE A 408 -6.72 26.32 6.91
N LYS A 409 -7.02 27.19 7.86
CA LYS A 409 -7.23 28.62 7.64
C LYS A 409 -6.04 29.43 8.17
N ASP A 410 -5.95 29.62 9.47
CA ASP A 410 -4.92 30.45 10.08
C ASP A 410 -3.75 29.59 10.58
N TYR A 411 -2.53 30.07 10.37
CA TYR A 411 -1.32 29.32 10.73
C TYR A 411 -0.17 30.23 11.13
N ALA A 412 0.79 29.63 11.83
CA ALA A 412 2.14 30.18 12.03
C ALA A 412 3.16 29.10 11.66
N VAL A 413 4.30 29.51 11.09
CA VAL A 413 5.42 28.60 10.82
C VAL A 413 6.68 29.06 11.54
N TYR A 414 7.47 28.08 11.95
CA TYR A 414 8.72 28.29 12.68
C TYR A 414 9.81 27.50 11.98
N VAL A 415 11.01 28.12 11.86
CA VAL A 415 12.18 27.50 11.26
C VAL A 415 13.34 27.64 12.21
N LYS A 416 14.01 26.51 12.56
CA LYS A 416 15.11 26.51 13.53
C LYS A 416 16.26 25.61 13.07
N LYS A 417 17.46 25.92 13.54
CA LYS A 417 18.65 25.07 13.31
C LYS A 417 18.65 23.81 14.18
N THR A 418 18.15 23.90 15.38
CA THR A 418 18.01 22.80 16.35
C THR A 418 16.57 22.42 16.54
N ASP A 419 16.31 21.20 16.97
CA ASP A 419 14.97 20.73 17.23
C ASP A 419 14.20 21.61 18.23
N PHE A 420 12.90 21.51 18.21
CA PHE A 420 12.00 22.18 19.15
C PHE A 420 12.04 21.53 20.52
N LYS A 421 11.48 22.20 21.51
CA LYS A 421 11.31 21.65 22.85
C LYS A 421 9.90 21.04 22.96
N TYR A 422 9.83 19.90 23.62
CA TYR A 422 8.61 19.14 23.88
C TYR A 422 8.30 19.05 25.36
#